data_46331115396002ccea9a750b02e027d3
#
_entry.id   46331115396002ccea9a750b02e027d3
#
_cell.length_a   1.000
_cell.length_b   1.000
_cell.length_c   1.000
_cell.angle_alpha   90.00
_cell.angle_beta   90.00
_cell.angle_gamma   90.00
#
_symmetry.space_group_name_H-M   'P 1'
#
loop_
_entity.id
_entity.type
_entity.pdbx_description
1 polymer ?
#
loop_
_entity_poly.entity_id
_entity_poly.type
_entity_poly.pdbx_seq_one_letter_code
_entity_poly.pdbx_strand_id
1 'polypeptide(L)'
;MKNNNLNSILITGASRGLGSNFAKVLANDGFKIIGIGRNKKDLEKVILSLPNQSLNHEYIVLDISDDTDVQKKLKHIDVYGLINNAGIANTKLLHEETYQDINNIVNTNLMGSLNISRAVIPKMINNQNGKIVNIASVLGIRPLSYVGAYSATKAALIQVTKSQAIELARYNISVNALAPGYILTDINRDQLESDAGHILKKKIPFKRFAEPNELDVLISMLMNRKNTYMTGSIIAIDGGLSAGL
;
A
#
# COMPACT_ATOMS: atom_id res chain seq x y z
N MET A 1 -25.46 -19.01 6.38
CA MET A 1 -24.20 -19.16 7.15
C MET A 1 -23.19 -18.23 6.53
N LYS A 2 -22.74 -17.19 7.25
CA LYS A 2 -21.74 -16.24 6.72
C LYS A 2 -20.41 -16.99 6.60
N ASN A 3 -19.77 -16.93 5.42
CA ASN A 3 -18.49 -17.55 5.16
C ASN A 3 -17.39 -16.87 6.02
N ASN A 4 -17.24 -17.30 7.28
CA ASN A 4 -16.18 -16.82 8.19
C ASN A 4 -14.76 -17.29 7.77
N ASN A 5 -14.63 -17.96 6.62
CA ASN A 5 -13.40 -18.58 6.15
C ASN A 5 -12.67 -17.77 5.07
N LEU A 6 -13.08 -16.53 4.81
CA LEU A 6 -12.33 -15.68 3.90
C LEU A 6 -10.95 -15.40 4.50
N ASN A 7 -9.91 -15.88 3.87
CA ASN A 7 -8.52 -15.77 4.36
C ASN A 7 -7.56 -15.22 3.30
N SER A 8 -8.08 -14.45 2.32
CA SER A 8 -7.26 -13.89 1.25
C SER A 8 -7.02 -12.40 1.43
N ILE A 9 -5.83 -11.96 1.08
CA ILE A 9 -5.41 -10.55 1.06
C ILE A 9 -4.97 -10.19 -0.36
N LEU A 10 -5.58 -9.13 -0.89
CA LEU A 10 -5.22 -8.53 -2.17
C LEU A 10 -4.16 -7.45 -1.93
N ILE A 11 -3.04 -7.52 -2.66
CA ILE A 11 -1.93 -6.58 -2.52
C ILE A 11 -1.59 -5.97 -3.88
N THR A 12 -1.73 -4.65 -4.01
CA THR A 12 -1.31 -3.96 -5.24
C THR A 12 0.18 -3.62 -5.21
N GLY A 13 0.84 -3.68 -6.37
CA GLY A 13 2.29 -3.49 -6.45
C GLY A 13 3.09 -4.61 -5.78
N ALA A 14 2.57 -5.85 -5.82
CA ALA A 14 3.14 -7.00 -5.13
C ALA A 14 4.42 -7.57 -5.76
N SER A 15 4.82 -7.09 -6.94
CA SER A 15 5.94 -7.68 -7.69
C SER A 15 7.33 -7.35 -7.17
N ARG A 16 7.48 -6.35 -6.29
CA ARG A 16 8.78 -5.91 -5.75
C ARG A 16 8.61 -4.99 -4.52
N GLY A 17 9.73 -4.64 -3.89
CA GLY A 17 9.79 -3.65 -2.80
C GLY A 17 8.87 -4.01 -1.63
N LEU A 18 8.19 -3.01 -1.06
CA LEU A 18 7.30 -3.22 0.09
C LEU A 18 6.15 -4.18 -0.20
N GLY A 19 5.58 -4.16 -1.41
CA GLY A 19 4.47 -5.04 -1.75
C GLY A 19 4.85 -6.52 -1.73
N SER A 20 6.04 -6.88 -2.21
CA SER A 20 6.54 -8.25 -2.14
C SER A 20 6.90 -8.65 -0.71
N ASN A 21 7.43 -7.72 0.10
CA ASN A 21 7.69 -7.96 1.52
C ASN A 21 6.38 -8.21 2.29
N PHE A 22 5.36 -7.38 2.10
CA PHE A 22 4.04 -7.58 2.72
C PHE A 22 3.40 -8.91 2.31
N ALA A 23 3.54 -9.29 1.04
CA ALA A 23 3.06 -10.59 0.56
C ALA A 23 3.72 -11.75 1.32
N LYS A 24 5.03 -11.70 1.53
CA LYS A 24 5.78 -12.72 2.27
C LYS A 24 5.36 -12.80 3.74
N VAL A 25 5.27 -11.64 4.40
CA VAL A 25 4.88 -11.57 5.83
C VAL A 25 3.48 -12.14 6.03
N LEU A 26 2.52 -11.70 5.25
CA LEU A 26 1.13 -12.13 5.41
C LEU A 26 0.89 -13.58 4.97
N ALA A 27 1.68 -14.09 4.03
CA ALA A 27 1.70 -15.51 3.72
C ALA A 27 2.22 -16.33 4.91
N ASN A 28 3.26 -15.84 5.64
CA ASN A 28 3.73 -16.47 6.89
C ASN A 28 2.65 -16.43 7.98
N ASP A 29 1.86 -15.37 8.05
CA ASP A 29 0.74 -15.24 8.99
C ASP A 29 -0.46 -16.14 8.63
N GLY A 30 -0.34 -16.93 7.55
CA GLY A 30 -1.35 -17.90 7.12
C GLY A 30 -2.44 -17.30 6.20
N PHE A 31 -2.23 -16.14 5.59
CA PHE A 31 -3.15 -15.59 4.60
C PHE A 31 -2.82 -16.07 3.18
N LYS A 32 -3.86 -16.40 2.39
CA LYS A 32 -3.72 -16.52 0.94
C LYS A 32 -3.45 -15.15 0.35
N ILE A 33 -2.44 -15.03 -0.50
CA ILE A 33 -2.08 -13.77 -1.18
C ILE A 33 -2.62 -13.77 -2.61
N ILE A 34 -3.22 -12.63 -2.99
CA ILE A 34 -3.57 -12.31 -4.38
C ILE A 34 -2.75 -11.07 -4.76
N GLY A 35 -1.65 -11.27 -5.47
CA GLY A 35 -0.74 -10.19 -5.87
C GLY A 35 -1.20 -9.51 -7.15
N ILE A 36 -1.24 -8.16 -7.16
CA ILE A 36 -1.51 -7.36 -8.37
C ILE A 36 -0.26 -6.59 -8.80
N GLY A 37 -0.01 -6.56 -10.10
CA GLY A 37 1.04 -5.76 -10.74
C GLY A 37 0.98 -5.86 -12.26
N ARG A 38 1.83 -5.09 -12.94
CA ARG A 38 1.84 -5.03 -14.41
C ARG A 38 2.75 -6.06 -15.06
N ASN A 39 3.81 -6.46 -14.38
CA ASN A 39 4.79 -7.41 -14.90
C ASN A 39 4.45 -8.83 -14.43
N LYS A 40 4.05 -9.68 -15.38
CA LYS A 40 3.70 -11.09 -15.11
C LYS A 40 4.87 -11.87 -14.51
N LYS A 41 6.07 -11.75 -15.11
CA LYS A 41 7.25 -12.52 -14.68
C LYS A 41 7.66 -12.22 -13.23
N ASP A 42 7.65 -10.93 -12.87
CA ASP A 42 8.01 -10.51 -11.51
C ASP A 42 6.95 -10.94 -10.49
N LEU A 43 5.66 -10.85 -10.83
CA LEU A 43 4.59 -11.35 -9.98
C LEU A 43 4.69 -12.86 -9.76
N GLU A 44 4.86 -13.61 -10.83
CA GLU A 44 4.99 -15.07 -10.79
C GLU A 44 6.17 -15.50 -9.91
N LYS A 45 7.33 -14.85 -10.08
CA LYS A 45 8.52 -15.08 -9.24
C LYS A 45 8.21 -14.86 -7.75
N VAL A 46 7.53 -13.76 -7.40
CA VAL A 46 7.18 -13.46 -6.02
C VAL A 46 6.21 -14.51 -5.49
N ILE A 47 5.11 -14.78 -6.19
CA ILE A 47 4.06 -15.71 -5.76
C ILE A 47 4.62 -17.12 -5.53
N LEU A 48 5.47 -17.62 -6.42
CA LEU A 48 6.12 -18.93 -6.27
C LEU A 48 7.11 -18.98 -5.11
N SER A 49 7.66 -17.83 -4.69
CA SER A 49 8.60 -17.75 -3.55
C SER A 49 7.92 -17.59 -2.19
N LEU A 50 6.61 -17.38 -2.14
CA LEU A 50 5.90 -17.17 -0.88
C LEU A 50 5.90 -18.46 -0.02
N PRO A 51 5.96 -18.35 1.31
CA PRO A 51 5.77 -19.47 2.20
C PRO A 51 4.32 -19.99 2.15
N ASN A 52 4.08 -21.19 2.70
CA ASN A 52 2.74 -21.75 2.82
C ASN A 52 2.00 -21.93 1.47
N GLN A 53 2.69 -22.50 0.48
CA GLN A 53 2.16 -22.72 -0.88
C GLN A 53 0.83 -23.49 -0.93
N SER A 54 0.51 -24.29 0.11
CA SER A 54 -0.78 -24.96 0.26
C SER A 54 -1.98 -24.00 0.34
N LEU A 55 -1.75 -22.72 0.60
CA LEU A 55 -2.78 -21.67 0.56
C LEU A 55 -3.19 -21.27 -0.85
N ASN A 56 -2.52 -21.78 -1.89
CA ASN A 56 -2.78 -21.49 -3.29
C ASN A 56 -2.76 -19.97 -3.58
N HIS A 57 -1.59 -19.35 -3.36
CA HIS A 57 -1.38 -17.94 -3.69
C HIS A 57 -1.57 -17.70 -5.19
N GLU A 58 -2.08 -16.52 -5.54
CA GLU A 58 -2.44 -16.16 -6.91
C GLU A 58 -1.87 -14.79 -7.28
N TYR A 59 -1.81 -14.52 -8.59
CA TYR A 59 -1.54 -13.16 -9.08
C TYR A 59 -2.50 -12.78 -10.21
N ILE A 60 -2.72 -11.47 -10.33
CA ILE A 60 -3.53 -10.88 -11.41
C ILE A 60 -2.67 -9.81 -12.09
N VAL A 61 -2.42 -9.98 -13.39
CA VAL A 61 -1.75 -8.95 -14.18
C VAL A 61 -2.76 -7.86 -14.50
N LEU A 62 -2.51 -6.65 -13.97
CA LEU A 62 -3.46 -5.55 -14.02
C LEU A 62 -2.74 -4.21 -13.85
N ASP A 63 -3.13 -3.21 -14.65
CA ASP A 63 -2.84 -1.80 -14.36
C ASP A 63 -4.00 -1.23 -13.52
N ILE A 64 -3.71 -0.81 -12.30
CA ILE A 64 -4.74 -0.30 -11.38
C ILE A 64 -5.33 1.05 -11.81
N SER A 65 -4.68 1.77 -12.72
CA SER A 65 -5.19 3.03 -13.28
C SER A 65 -6.29 2.82 -14.33
N ASP A 66 -6.40 1.63 -14.89
CA ASP A 66 -7.48 1.25 -15.81
C ASP A 66 -8.70 0.73 -15.02
N ASP A 67 -9.64 1.63 -14.72
CA ASP A 67 -10.86 1.28 -13.97
C ASP A 67 -11.69 0.19 -14.66
N THR A 68 -11.76 0.20 -15.99
CA THR A 68 -12.54 -0.79 -16.75
C THR A 68 -11.99 -2.20 -16.54
N ASP A 69 -10.67 -2.37 -16.67
CA ASP A 69 -10.03 -3.68 -16.47
C ASP A 69 -10.06 -4.09 -14.99
N VAL A 70 -9.92 -3.12 -14.05
CA VAL A 70 -10.08 -3.34 -12.62
C VAL A 70 -11.46 -3.91 -12.30
N GLN A 71 -12.54 -3.24 -12.72
CA GLN A 71 -13.91 -3.69 -12.45
C GLN A 71 -14.18 -5.06 -13.10
N LYS A 72 -13.71 -5.27 -14.32
CA LYS A 72 -13.87 -6.56 -15.02
C LYS A 72 -13.23 -7.71 -14.26
N LYS A 73 -11.98 -7.53 -13.77
CA LYS A 73 -11.19 -8.60 -13.15
C LYS A 73 -11.50 -8.79 -11.65
N LEU A 74 -11.87 -7.72 -10.92
CA LEU A 74 -11.91 -7.77 -9.47
C LEU A 74 -13.33 -7.75 -8.85
N LYS A 75 -14.37 -7.30 -9.54
CA LYS A 75 -15.74 -7.22 -8.96
C LYS A 75 -16.27 -8.54 -8.38
N HIS A 76 -15.71 -9.65 -8.80
CA HIS A 76 -16.11 -10.99 -8.34
C HIS A 76 -15.16 -11.57 -7.29
N ILE A 77 -14.03 -10.89 -7.06
CA ILE A 77 -13.02 -11.35 -6.11
C ILE A 77 -13.48 -11.07 -4.68
N ASP A 78 -13.41 -12.09 -3.87
CA ASP A 78 -13.83 -12.04 -2.47
C ASP A 78 -12.56 -12.09 -1.59
N VAL A 79 -12.31 -11.03 -0.83
CA VAL A 79 -11.11 -10.91 0.00
C VAL A 79 -11.44 -10.43 1.41
N TYR A 80 -10.67 -10.91 2.38
CA TYR A 80 -10.68 -10.40 3.74
C TYR A 80 -9.93 -9.08 3.86
N GLY A 81 -8.79 -8.95 3.16
CA GLY A 81 -7.92 -7.78 3.27
C GLY A 81 -7.56 -7.18 1.93
N LEU A 82 -7.35 -5.85 1.94
CA LEU A 82 -6.82 -5.09 0.82
C LEU A 82 -5.62 -4.26 1.29
N ILE A 83 -4.49 -4.34 0.56
CA ILE A 83 -3.36 -3.44 0.72
C ILE A 83 -3.18 -2.64 -0.57
N ASN A 84 -3.54 -1.37 -0.52
CA ASN A 84 -3.26 -0.40 -1.57
C ASN A 84 -1.82 0.09 -1.42
N ASN A 85 -0.87 -0.60 -2.08
CA ASN A 85 0.55 -0.32 -1.97
C ASN A 85 1.15 0.23 -3.28
N ALA A 86 0.59 -0.08 -4.45
CA ALA A 86 1.13 0.40 -5.71
C ALA A 86 1.23 1.92 -5.75
N GLY A 87 2.36 2.42 -6.24
CA GLY A 87 2.61 3.85 -6.39
C GLY A 87 3.88 4.13 -7.16
N ILE A 88 3.93 5.33 -7.72
CA ILE A 88 5.08 5.90 -8.46
C ILE A 88 5.39 7.29 -7.93
N ALA A 89 6.62 7.74 -8.12
CA ALA A 89 7.05 9.10 -7.80
C ALA A 89 7.96 9.63 -8.91
N ASN A 90 7.94 10.94 -9.08
CA ASN A 90 8.92 11.70 -9.84
C ASN A 90 9.73 12.59 -8.89
N THR A 91 10.94 12.96 -9.31
CA THR A 91 11.79 13.92 -8.59
C THR A 91 12.02 15.13 -9.49
N LYS A 92 11.09 16.10 -9.42
CA LYS A 92 11.11 17.36 -10.16
C LYS A 92 10.51 18.48 -9.33
N LEU A 93 10.87 19.74 -9.58
CA LEU A 93 10.12 20.88 -9.05
C LEU A 93 8.70 20.88 -9.61
N LEU A 94 7.72 21.21 -8.80
CA LEU A 94 6.30 21.06 -9.17
C LEU A 94 5.94 21.83 -10.46
N HIS A 95 6.53 23.00 -10.69
CA HIS A 95 6.29 23.79 -11.91
C HIS A 95 7.05 23.26 -13.14
N GLU A 96 7.98 22.32 -12.97
CA GLU A 96 8.69 21.63 -14.04
C GLU A 96 8.06 20.29 -14.43
N GLU A 97 7.13 19.79 -13.62
CA GLU A 97 6.40 18.56 -13.95
C GLU A 97 5.46 18.82 -15.13
N THR A 98 5.49 17.93 -16.11
CA THR A 98 4.51 18.00 -17.21
C THR A 98 3.12 17.57 -16.73
N TYR A 99 2.07 17.97 -17.45
CA TYR A 99 0.72 17.46 -17.21
C TYR A 99 0.68 15.92 -17.20
N GLN A 100 1.43 15.30 -18.10
CA GLN A 100 1.49 13.84 -18.18
C GLN A 100 2.16 13.21 -16.94
N ASP A 101 3.24 13.81 -16.43
CA ASP A 101 3.91 13.36 -15.20
C ASP A 101 2.93 13.38 -14.01
N ILE A 102 2.28 14.54 -13.80
CA ILE A 102 1.30 14.70 -12.72
C ILE A 102 0.14 13.71 -12.89
N ASN A 103 -0.39 13.59 -14.09
CA ASN A 103 -1.53 12.72 -14.39
C ASN A 103 -1.20 11.24 -14.11
N ASN A 104 -0.01 10.79 -14.49
CA ASN A 104 0.45 9.42 -14.21
C ASN A 104 0.56 9.15 -12.71
N ILE A 105 1.09 10.12 -11.94
CA ILE A 105 1.22 9.99 -10.48
C ILE A 105 -0.18 9.95 -9.84
N VAL A 106 -1.07 10.85 -10.21
CA VAL A 106 -2.44 10.90 -9.68
C VAL A 106 -3.21 9.63 -10.02
N ASN A 107 -3.16 9.21 -11.29
CA ASN A 107 -3.89 8.03 -11.76
C ASN A 107 -3.39 6.74 -11.10
N THR A 108 -2.09 6.61 -10.88
CA THR A 108 -1.56 5.41 -10.21
C THR A 108 -1.80 5.45 -8.70
N ASN A 109 -1.37 6.53 -8.03
CA ASN A 109 -1.30 6.54 -6.57
C ASN A 109 -2.66 6.74 -5.89
N LEU A 110 -3.51 7.57 -6.49
CA LEU A 110 -4.81 7.92 -5.91
C LEU A 110 -5.94 7.18 -6.62
N MET A 111 -6.12 7.42 -7.93
CA MET A 111 -7.24 6.81 -8.66
C MET A 111 -7.14 5.29 -8.69
N GLY A 112 -5.94 4.73 -8.88
CA GLY A 112 -5.72 3.29 -8.83
C GLY A 112 -6.13 2.67 -7.49
N SER A 113 -5.77 3.31 -6.38
CA SER A 113 -6.18 2.85 -5.04
C SER A 113 -7.71 2.93 -4.85
N LEU A 114 -8.36 3.96 -5.39
CA LEU A 114 -9.81 4.11 -5.37
C LEU A 114 -10.50 3.08 -6.27
N ASN A 115 -9.99 2.81 -7.46
CA ASN A 115 -10.52 1.82 -8.39
C ASN A 115 -10.54 0.42 -7.76
N ILE A 116 -9.41 0.00 -7.17
CA ILE A 116 -9.31 -1.28 -6.46
C ILE A 116 -10.28 -1.33 -5.28
N SER A 117 -10.32 -0.27 -4.46
CA SER A 117 -11.24 -0.20 -3.31
C SER A 117 -12.70 -0.33 -3.76
N ARG A 118 -13.13 0.40 -4.79
CA ARG A 118 -14.49 0.31 -5.37
C ARG A 118 -14.85 -1.08 -5.85
N ALA A 119 -13.88 -1.83 -6.39
CA ALA A 119 -14.11 -3.17 -6.90
C ALA A 119 -14.33 -4.21 -5.78
N VAL A 120 -13.61 -4.11 -4.64
CA VAL A 120 -13.62 -5.14 -3.60
C VAL A 120 -14.52 -4.82 -2.40
N ILE A 121 -14.71 -3.54 -2.05
CA ILE A 121 -15.51 -3.11 -0.89
C ILE A 121 -16.94 -3.68 -0.91
N PRO A 122 -17.68 -3.74 -2.03
CA PRO A 122 -19.04 -4.30 -2.04
C PRO A 122 -19.10 -5.73 -1.50
N LYS A 123 -18.09 -6.56 -1.77
CA LYS A 123 -18.01 -7.92 -1.22
C LYS A 123 -17.68 -7.91 0.27
N MET A 124 -16.78 -7.06 0.72
CA MET A 124 -16.48 -6.90 2.15
C MET A 124 -17.72 -6.43 2.93
N ILE A 125 -18.54 -5.52 2.36
CA ILE A 125 -19.82 -5.08 2.93
C ILE A 125 -20.80 -6.26 3.06
N ASN A 126 -20.96 -7.06 2.02
CA ASN A 126 -21.84 -8.24 2.06
C ASN A 126 -21.37 -9.25 3.13
N ASN A 127 -20.08 -9.39 3.33
CA ASN A 127 -19.50 -10.28 4.33
C ASN A 127 -19.52 -9.69 5.75
N GLN A 128 -19.80 -8.40 5.90
CA GLN A 128 -19.74 -7.67 7.18
C GLN A 128 -18.37 -7.83 7.88
N ASN A 129 -17.30 -7.85 7.09
CA ASN A 129 -15.95 -8.08 7.58
C ASN A 129 -14.92 -7.68 6.53
N GLY A 130 -13.90 -6.93 6.93
CA GLY A 130 -12.81 -6.56 6.04
C GLY A 130 -11.75 -5.68 6.70
N LYS A 131 -10.58 -5.66 6.09
CA LYS A 131 -9.49 -4.76 6.48
C LYS A 131 -8.86 -4.13 5.26
N ILE A 132 -8.69 -2.81 5.31
CA ILE A 132 -8.03 -2.04 4.25
C ILE A 132 -6.83 -1.31 4.86
N VAL A 133 -5.66 -1.47 4.24
CA VAL A 133 -4.47 -0.69 4.57
C VAL A 133 -4.02 0.06 3.32
N ASN A 134 -4.00 1.38 3.43
CA ASN A 134 -3.47 2.26 2.41
C ASN A 134 -2.01 2.60 2.71
N ILE A 135 -1.10 2.33 1.79
CA ILE A 135 0.30 2.72 1.95
C ILE A 135 0.46 4.16 1.47
N ALA A 136 0.35 5.06 2.44
CA ALA A 136 0.59 6.49 2.25
C ALA A 136 2.10 6.80 2.20
N SER A 137 2.54 7.84 2.84
CA SER A 137 3.95 8.22 3.03
C SER A 137 4.04 9.29 4.11
N VAL A 138 5.16 9.40 4.78
CA VAL A 138 5.52 10.56 5.58
C VAL A 138 5.41 11.87 4.77
N LEU A 139 5.65 11.79 3.45
CA LEU A 139 5.53 12.93 2.54
C LEU A 139 4.07 13.36 2.29
N GLY A 140 3.10 12.55 2.66
CA GLY A 140 1.69 12.96 2.73
C GLY A 140 1.33 13.70 4.04
N ILE A 141 2.20 13.63 5.05
CA ILE A 141 2.07 14.34 6.33
C ILE A 141 2.89 15.63 6.29
N ARG A 142 4.12 15.52 5.81
CA ARG A 142 5.10 16.62 5.76
C ARG A 142 5.74 16.69 4.37
N PRO A 143 5.52 17.76 3.61
CA PRO A 143 6.01 17.83 2.23
C PRO A 143 7.55 18.00 2.18
N LEU A 144 8.11 17.63 1.04
CA LEU A 144 9.49 17.89 0.66
C LEU A 144 9.51 18.48 -0.74
N SER A 145 10.52 19.32 -1.04
CA SER A 145 10.76 19.83 -2.39
C SER A 145 11.02 18.67 -3.37
N TYR A 146 10.74 18.89 -4.65
CA TYR A 146 10.93 17.98 -5.76
C TYR A 146 9.98 16.76 -5.83
N VAL A 147 9.04 16.61 -4.91
CA VAL A 147 8.07 15.50 -4.88
C VAL A 147 6.65 16.00 -4.62
N GLY A 148 6.31 17.17 -5.16
CA GLY A 148 5.05 17.87 -4.85
C GLY A 148 3.81 17.07 -5.25
N ALA A 149 3.72 16.60 -6.50
CA ALA A 149 2.59 15.82 -6.98
C ALA A 149 2.45 14.48 -6.22
N TYR A 150 3.56 13.80 -5.97
CA TYR A 150 3.56 12.59 -5.15
C TYR A 150 3.03 12.85 -3.74
N SER A 151 3.54 13.88 -3.06
CA SER A 151 3.12 14.28 -1.71
C SER A 151 1.62 14.57 -1.66
N ALA A 152 1.10 15.30 -2.66
CA ALA A 152 -0.32 15.59 -2.78
C ALA A 152 -1.18 14.32 -2.88
N THR A 153 -0.76 13.33 -3.69
CA THR A 153 -1.48 12.05 -3.80
C THR A 153 -1.46 11.26 -2.49
N LYS A 154 -0.34 11.28 -1.75
CA LYS A 154 -0.24 10.58 -0.47
C LYS A 154 -1.02 11.29 0.64
N ALA A 155 -1.11 12.63 0.64
CA ALA A 155 -1.98 13.39 1.52
C ALA A 155 -3.47 13.11 1.20
N ALA A 156 -3.84 13.06 -0.08
CA ALA A 156 -5.19 12.67 -0.48
C ALA A 156 -5.55 11.25 0.00
N LEU A 157 -4.62 10.29 -0.11
CA LEU A 157 -4.83 8.92 0.34
C LEU A 157 -5.01 8.83 1.87
N ILE A 158 -4.30 9.68 2.64
CA ILE A 158 -4.51 9.84 4.09
C ILE A 158 -5.95 10.30 4.36
N GLN A 159 -6.46 11.28 3.64
CA GLN A 159 -7.82 11.77 3.82
C GLN A 159 -8.87 10.75 3.38
N VAL A 160 -8.65 10.06 2.26
CA VAL A 160 -9.48 8.93 1.79
C VAL A 160 -9.57 7.84 2.86
N THR A 161 -8.47 7.51 3.52
CA THR A 161 -8.44 6.53 4.62
C THR A 161 -9.42 6.91 5.73
N LYS A 162 -9.42 8.16 6.16
CA LYS A 162 -10.33 8.66 7.22
C LYS A 162 -11.80 8.61 6.79
N SER A 163 -12.09 9.03 5.56
CA SER A 163 -13.46 9.00 5.02
C SER A 163 -13.98 7.57 4.93
N GLN A 164 -13.20 6.67 4.34
CA GLN A 164 -13.58 5.25 4.23
C GLN A 164 -13.73 4.58 5.62
N ALA A 165 -12.90 4.96 6.60
CA ALA A 165 -13.02 4.44 7.96
C ALA A 165 -14.38 4.77 8.60
N ILE A 166 -14.86 6.01 8.42
CA ILE A 166 -16.18 6.46 8.92
C ILE A 166 -17.30 5.73 8.17
N GLU A 167 -17.23 5.67 6.85
CA GLU A 167 -18.28 5.09 6.00
C GLU A 167 -18.44 3.57 6.21
N LEU A 168 -17.33 2.86 6.43
CA LEU A 168 -17.28 1.41 6.41
C LEU A 168 -17.34 0.77 7.81
N ALA A 169 -17.17 1.54 8.88
CA ALA A 169 -17.19 1.04 10.25
C ALA A 169 -18.48 0.24 10.59
N ARG A 170 -19.65 0.72 10.15
CA ARG A 170 -20.93 0.04 10.34
C ARG A 170 -21.02 -1.35 9.71
N TYR A 171 -20.11 -1.68 8.79
CA TYR A 171 -20.00 -2.98 8.13
C TYR A 171 -18.88 -3.85 8.72
N ASN A 172 -18.33 -3.43 9.88
CA ASN A 172 -17.19 -4.10 10.50
C ASN A 172 -15.96 -4.20 9.58
N ILE A 173 -15.73 -3.13 8.79
CA ILE A 173 -14.56 -2.98 7.92
C ILE A 173 -13.68 -1.88 8.51
N SER A 174 -12.44 -2.21 8.83
CA SER A 174 -11.46 -1.22 9.31
C SER A 174 -10.57 -0.73 8.16
N VAL A 175 -10.31 0.57 8.15
CA VAL A 175 -9.46 1.22 7.15
C VAL A 175 -8.40 2.05 7.86
N ASN A 176 -7.12 1.74 7.64
CA ASN A 176 -5.99 2.46 8.23
C ASN A 176 -4.94 2.78 7.16
N ALA A 177 -4.04 3.70 7.45
CA ALA A 177 -2.90 3.98 6.59
C ALA A 177 -1.58 3.78 7.33
N LEU A 178 -0.60 3.18 6.63
CA LEU A 178 0.80 3.31 6.98
C LEU A 178 1.39 4.50 6.23
N ALA A 179 2.15 5.32 6.91
CA ALA A 179 2.91 6.44 6.37
C ALA A 179 4.41 6.21 6.57
N PRO A 180 5.04 5.36 5.72
CA PRO A 180 6.46 5.07 5.83
C PRO A 180 7.31 6.32 5.56
N GLY A 181 8.45 6.40 6.24
CA GLY A 181 9.56 7.27 5.86
C GLY A 181 10.35 6.70 4.69
N TYR A 182 11.66 6.84 4.74
CA TYR A 182 12.57 6.33 3.72
C TYR A 182 12.95 4.88 4.04
N ILE A 183 12.48 3.96 3.20
CA ILE A 183 12.71 2.53 3.31
C ILE A 183 13.64 2.10 2.19
N LEU A 184 14.74 1.42 2.51
CA LEU A 184 15.66 0.86 1.52
C LEU A 184 14.98 -0.30 0.78
N THR A 185 14.84 -0.15 -0.52
CA THR A 185 14.33 -1.20 -1.39
C THR A 185 15.21 -1.28 -2.64
N ASP A 186 15.15 -2.37 -3.37
CA ASP A 186 15.90 -2.52 -4.63
C ASP A 186 15.57 -1.42 -5.66
N ILE A 187 14.41 -0.73 -5.49
CA ILE A 187 13.95 0.32 -6.41
C ILE A 187 14.68 1.65 -6.18
N ASN A 188 15.03 1.96 -4.94
CA ASN A 188 15.52 3.28 -4.53
C ASN A 188 16.89 3.26 -3.85
N ARG A 189 17.54 2.11 -3.76
CA ARG A 189 18.82 1.93 -3.06
C ARG A 189 19.87 2.90 -3.59
N ASP A 190 20.10 2.91 -4.91
CA ASP A 190 21.12 3.76 -5.53
C ASP A 190 20.87 5.25 -5.25
N GLN A 191 19.59 5.67 -5.29
CA GLN A 191 19.21 7.05 -4.97
C GLN A 191 19.44 7.39 -3.49
N LEU A 192 19.09 6.49 -2.58
CA LEU A 192 19.24 6.73 -1.14
C LEU A 192 20.70 6.62 -0.66
N GLU A 193 21.53 5.88 -1.36
CA GLU A 193 22.97 5.75 -1.09
C GLU A 193 23.81 6.86 -1.76
N SER A 194 23.19 7.75 -2.55
CA SER A 194 23.85 8.92 -3.15
C SER A 194 24.14 10.03 -2.14
N ASP A 195 24.92 11.06 -2.55
CA ASP A 195 25.19 12.24 -1.72
C ASP A 195 23.90 12.95 -1.26
N ALA A 196 22.90 13.04 -2.14
CA ALA A 196 21.58 13.58 -1.79
C ALA A 196 20.89 12.73 -0.72
N GLY A 197 21.01 11.41 -0.82
CA GLY A 197 20.53 10.49 0.20
C GLY A 197 21.24 10.65 1.54
N HIS A 198 22.56 10.88 1.54
CA HIS A 198 23.32 11.17 2.76
C HIS A 198 22.86 12.47 3.45
N ILE A 199 22.51 13.51 2.69
CA ILE A 199 21.94 14.76 3.24
C ILE A 199 20.55 14.47 3.85
N LEU A 200 19.73 13.69 3.15
CA LEU A 200 18.40 13.30 3.61
C LEU A 200 18.46 12.48 4.91
N LYS A 201 19.39 11.52 4.98
CA LYS A 201 19.63 10.68 6.15
C LYS A 201 19.93 11.50 7.41
N LYS A 202 20.66 12.63 7.27
CA LYS A 202 20.94 13.54 8.39
C LYS A 202 19.69 14.22 8.96
N LYS A 203 18.60 14.34 8.16
CA LYS A 203 17.32 14.92 8.61
C LYS A 203 16.47 13.94 9.43
N ILE A 204 16.71 12.63 9.28
CA ILE A 204 16.02 11.61 10.05
C ILE A 204 16.62 11.56 11.47
N PRO A 205 15.84 11.67 12.54
CA PRO A 205 16.37 11.54 13.92
C PRO A 205 17.17 10.27 14.15
N PHE A 206 16.72 9.11 13.67
CA PHE A 206 17.44 7.84 13.76
C PHE A 206 18.70 7.75 12.90
N LYS A 207 19.00 8.75 12.05
CA LYS A 207 20.20 8.85 11.21
C LYS A 207 20.45 7.64 10.31
N ARG A 208 19.39 6.94 9.93
CA ARG A 208 19.40 5.84 8.99
C ARG A 208 18.07 5.74 8.21
N PHE A 209 18.10 5.04 7.12
CA PHE A 209 16.91 4.55 6.45
C PHE A 209 16.44 3.27 7.13
N ALA A 210 15.16 2.94 6.99
CA ALA A 210 14.62 1.70 7.49
C ALA A 210 14.73 0.58 6.43
N GLU A 211 14.76 -0.66 6.90
CA GLU A 211 14.66 -1.84 6.06
C GLU A 211 13.18 -2.25 5.90
N PRO A 212 12.79 -2.94 4.79
CA PRO A 212 11.41 -3.35 4.56
C PRO A 212 10.79 -4.15 5.71
N ASN A 213 11.57 -5.02 6.36
CA ASN A 213 11.11 -5.86 7.47
C ASN A 213 10.74 -5.08 8.75
N GLU A 214 11.14 -3.82 8.87
CA GLU A 214 10.75 -2.98 10.00
C GLU A 214 9.25 -2.58 9.94
N LEU A 215 8.58 -2.81 8.82
CA LEU A 215 7.13 -2.64 8.67
C LEU A 215 6.34 -3.93 8.96
N ASP A 216 7.00 -5.07 9.12
CA ASP A 216 6.37 -6.39 9.20
C ASP A 216 5.38 -6.50 10.36
N VAL A 217 5.79 -6.07 11.56
CA VAL A 217 4.94 -6.10 12.75
C VAL A 217 3.69 -5.27 12.57
N LEU A 218 3.80 -4.10 11.93
CA LEU A 218 2.66 -3.21 11.72
C LEU A 218 1.68 -3.77 10.70
N ILE A 219 2.16 -4.32 9.59
CA ILE A 219 1.26 -4.88 8.57
C ILE A 219 0.56 -6.14 9.09
N SER A 220 1.28 -7.01 9.83
CA SER A 220 0.68 -8.16 10.50
C SER A 220 -0.37 -7.74 11.51
N MET A 221 -0.09 -6.74 12.36
CA MET A 221 -1.03 -6.20 13.34
C MET A 221 -2.28 -5.63 12.66
N LEU A 222 -2.13 -4.84 11.61
CA LEU A 222 -3.26 -4.21 10.92
C LEU A 222 -4.15 -5.23 10.22
N MET A 223 -3.60 -6.33 9.72
CA MET A 223 -4.34 -7.41 9.07
C MET A 223 -4.83 -8.48 10.06
N ASN A 224 -4.39 -8.44 11.32
CA ASN A 224 -4.77 -9.44 12.32
C ASN A 224 -6.26 -9.36 12.65
N ARG A 225 -6.94 -10.51 12.69
CA ARG A 225 -8.37 -10.61 13.01
C ARG A 225 -8.72 -10.12 14.42
N LYS A 226 -7.76 -10.19 15.35
CA LYS A 226 -7.94 -9.71 16.75
C LYS A 226 -7.87 -8.20 16.86
N ASN A 227 -7.37 -7.49 15.84
CA ASN A 227 -7.38 -6.02 15.80
C ASN A 227 -8.77 -5.54 15.34
N THR A 228 -9.70 -5.37 16.26
CA THR A 228 -11.11 -5.10 15.97
C THR A 228 -11.55 -3.67 16.24
N TYR A 229 -10.69 -2.82 16.84
CA TYR A 229 -11.11 -1.47 17.28
C TYR A 229 -10.31 -0.33 16.60
N MET A 230 -9.32 -0.67 15.77
CA MET A 230 -8.47 0.32 15.12
C MET A 230 -8.95 0.62 13.70
N THR A 231 -9.47 1.83 13.48
CA THR A 231 -9.86 2.34 12.16
C THR A 231 -9.61 3.85 12.07
N GLY A 232 -9.35 4.36 10.87
CA GLY A 232 -9.06 5.77 10.60
C GLY A 232 -7.66 6.23 11.05
N SER A 233 -6.82 5.33 11.53
CA SER A 233 -5.48 5.66 12.02
C SER A 233 -4.50 5.87 10.89
N ILE A 234 -3.63 6.88 11.06
CA ILE A 234 -2.50 7.17 10.18
C ILE A 234 -1.23 6.92 10.99
N ILE A 235 -0.52 5.86 10.66
CA ILE A 235 0.62 5.39 11.43
C ILE A 235 1.91 5.75 10.72
N ALA A 236 2.62 6.75 11.24
CA ALA A 236 3.95 7.09 10.74
C ALA A 236 4.99 6.07 11.26
N ILE A 237 5.85 5.61 10.34
CA ILE A 237 7.02 4.78 10.64
C ILE A 237 8.18 5.33 9.83
N ASP A 238 8.86 6.32 10.38
CA ASP A 238 9.73 7.22 9.63
C ASP A 238 11.03 7.61 10.38
N GLY A 239 11.35 6.91 11.46
CA GLY A 239 12.52 7.20 12.29
C GLY A 239 12.48 8.57 12.98
N GLY A 240 11.27 9.12 13.17
CA GLY A 240 11.04 10.43 13.80
C GLY A 240 11.04 11.61 12.82
N LEU A 241 11.10 11.37 11.51
CA LEU A 241 11.19 12.43 10.49
C LEU A 241 10.01 13.41 10.54
N SER A 242 8.78 12.92 10.74
CA SER A 242 7.59 13.77 10.83
C SER A 242 7.40 14.44 12.19
N ALA A 243 8.03 13.95 13.24
CA ALA A 243 7.94 14.51 14.60
C ALA A 243 8.89 15.70 14.81
N GLY A 244 9.94 15.81 13.99
CA GLY A 244 10.90 16.93 14.06
C GLY A 244 10.39 18.19 13.35
N LEU A 245 10.96 19.35 13.71
CA LEU A 245 10.72 20.66 13.08
C LEU A 245 11.33 20.76 11.69
#